data_cf773e9e1f05b2184e438dea2ca6933b
#
_entry.id   cf773e9e1f05b2184e438dea2ca6933b
#
_cell.length_a   1.000
_cell.length_b   1.000
_cell.length_c   1.000
_cell.angle_alpha   90.00
_cell.angle_beta   90.00
_cell.angle_gamma   90.00
#
_symmetry.space_group_name_H-M   'P 1'
#
loop_
_entity.id
_entity.type
_entity.pdbx_description
1 polymer ?
#
loop_
_entity_poly.entity_id
_entity_poly.type
_entity_poly.pdbx_seq_one_letter_code
_entity_poly.pdbx_strand_id
1 'polypeptide(L)'
;MINEPLRLTVIRKESFNSAHRLNNPLLSEEENKRIFGKCNYPNYHGHNYDLEVHVTGEIDQETGYVIDLKILSDIIKKEVTYKFDHKNLNLDIEEFKTLIPTAENIAVIIYNAIKGKLDEKFELKIILQETEKNSVIYPA
;
A
#
# COMPACT_ATOMS: atom_id res chain seq x y z
N MET A 1 31.12 12.61 25.24
CA MET A 1 29.79 12.75 24.62
C MET A 1 29.47 11.46 23.89
N ILE A 2 28.34 10.87 24.22
CA ILE A 2 27.80 9.75 23.44
C ILE A 2 27.04 10.40 22.29
N ASN A 3 27.57 10.29 21.08
CA ASN A 3 26.84 10.67 19.89
C ASN A 3 25.90 9.51 19.55
N GLU A 4 24.67 9.58 20.02
CA GLU A 4 23.65 8.64 19.56
C GLU A 4 23.38 8.89 18.08
N PRO A 5 23.27 7.83 17.26
CA PRO A 5 22.94 7.99 15.86
C PRO A 5 21.57 8.65 15.72
N LEU A 6 21.49 9.62 14.82
CA LEU A 6 20.22 10.28 14.53
C LEU A 6 19.34 9.36 13.71
N ARG A 7 18.16 9.13 14.21
CA ARG A 7 17.13 8.35 13.50
C ARG A 7 16.04 9.31 13.02
N LEU A 8 15.62 9.14 11.80
CA LEU A 8 14.49 9.88 11.25
C LEU A 8 13.73 9.07 10.21
N THR A 9 12.59 9.59 9.84
CA THR A 9 11.74 8.97 8.85
C THR A 9 11.77 9.78 7.56
N VAL A 10 12.09 9.13 6.46
CA VAL A 10 11.92 9.70 5.12
C VAL A 10 10.63 9.17 4.51
N ILE A 11 9.97 10.00 3.71
CA ILE A 11 8.67 9.69 3.12
C ILE A 11 8.75 9.83 1.61
N ARG A 12 8.36 8.77 0.91
CA ARG A 12 8.16 8.80 -0.52
C ARG A 12 6.67 8.60 -0.83
N LYS A 13 6.14 9.42 -1.71
CA LYS A 13 4.75 9.36 -2.17
C LYS A 13 4.69 8.85 -3.60
N GLU A 14 3.76 7.95 -3.85
CA GLU A 14 3.42 7.44 -5.18
C GLU A 14 1.90 7.33 -5.29
N SER A 15 1.39 7.34 -6.52
CA SER A 15 -0.04 7.22 -6.77
C SER A 15 -0.29 6.13 -7.81
N PHE A 16 -1.45 5.48 -7.70
CA PHE A 16 -1.92 4.54 -8.71
C PHE A 16 -3.44 4.58 -8.80
N ASN A 17 -3.96 4.25 -9.97
CA ASN A 17 -5.40 4.16 -10.22
C ASN A 17 -5.78 2.70 -10.40
N SER A 18 -6.75 2.24 -9.63
CA SER A 18 -7.21 0.86 -9.71
C SER A 18 -8.72 0.78 -9.56
N ALA A 19 -9.32 -0.18 -10.23
CA ALA A 19 -10.71 -0.54 -10.05
C ALA A 19 -10.82 -1.75 -9.13
N HIS A 20 -11.90 -1.82 -8.37
CA HIS A 20 -12.19 -2.94 -7.52
C HIS A 20 -13.68 -3.04 -7.21
N ARG A 21 -14.01 -4.12 -6.56
CA ARG A 21 -15.33 -4.40 -6.05
C ARG A 21 -15.17 -5.18 -4.75
N LEU A 22 -15.98 -4.85 -3.75
CA LEU A 22 -16.01 -5.57 -2.49
C LEU A 22 -17.09 -6.64 -2.57
N ASN A 23 -16.67 -7.89 -2.55
CA ASN A 23 -17.58 -9.03 -2.65
C ASN A 23 -16.97 -10.23 -1.92
N ASN A 24 -17.77 -10.87 -1.08
CA ASN A 24 -17.40 -12.12 -0.45
C ASN A 24 -18.18 -13.25 -1.14
N PRO A 25 -17.50 -14.11 -1.92
CA PRO A 25 -18.18 -15.18 -2.67
C PRO A 25 -18.81 -16.25 -1.77
N LEU A 26 -18.47 -16.29 -0.49
CA LEU A 26 -19.07 -17.20 0.48
C LEU A 26 -20.44 -16.73 0.99
N LEU A 27 -20.80 -15.49 0.70
CA LEU A 27 -22.08 -14.89 1.09
C LEU A 27 -23.04 -14.83 -0.09
N SER A 28 -24.34 -14.72 0.21
CA SER A 28 -25.35 -14.51 -0.82
C SER A 28 -25.21 -13.13 -1.46
N GLU A 29 -25.83 -12.93 -2.62
CA GLU A 29 -25.89 -11.62 -3.26
C GLU A 29 -26.55 -10.57 -2.37
N GLU A 30 -27.63 -10.96 -1.68
CA GLU A 30 -28.36 -10.07 -0.77
C GLU A 30 -27.48 -9.63 0.41
N GLU A 31 -26.74 -10.57 1.00
CA GLU A 31 -25.83 -10.26 2.10
C GLU A 31 -24.67 -9.37 1.66
N ASN A 32 -24.11 -9.64 0.48
CA ASN A 32 -23.07 -8.80 -0.10
C ASN A 32 -23.55 -7.34 -0.31
N LYS A 33 -24.75 -7.18 -0.85
CA LYS A 33 -25.36 -5.85 -1.03
C LYS A 33 -25.59 -5.15 0.29
N ARG A 34 -26.05 -5.89 1.30
CA ARG A 34 -26.30 -5.34 2.62
C ARG A 34 -25.01 -4.88 3.30
N ILE A 35 -23.93 -5.68 3.20
CA ILE A 35 -22.66 -5.42 3.88
C ILE A 35 -21.86 -4.33 3.16
N PHE A 36 -21.72 -4.46 1.86
CA PHE A 36 -20.81 -3.61 1.08
C PHE A 36 -21.50 -2.45 0.35
N GLY A 37 -22.83 -2.50 0.21
CA GLY A 37 -23.57 -1.42 -0.43
C GLY A 37 -23.11 -1.16 -1.85
N LYS A 38 -22.82 0.11 -2.17
CA LYS A 38 -22.36 0.54 -3.49
C LYS A 38 -21.03 -0.09 -3.89
N CYS A 39 -20.19 -0.43 -2.92
CA CYS A 39 -18.90 -1.06 -3.19
C CYS A 39 -19.02 -2.48 -3.74
N ASN A 40 -20.23 -3.06 -3.70
CA ASN A 40 -20.53 -4.38 -4.27
C ASN A 40 -21.07 -4.32 -5.70
N TYR A 41 -21.18 -3.15 -6.32
CA TYR A 41 -21.66 -3.05 -7.70
C TYR A 41 -20.92 -3.99 -8.63
N PRO A 42 -21.64 -4.79 -9.47
CA PRO A 42 -21.01 -5.82 -10.31
C PRO A 42 -20.02 -5.29 -11.34
N ASN A 43 -20.18 -4.03 -11.78
CA ASN A 43 -19.35 -3.44 -12.82
C ASN A 43 -18.13 -2.69 -12.24
N TYR A 44 -17.83 -2.89 -10.96
CA TYR A 44 -16.66 -2.29 -10.29
C TYR A 44 -16.78 -0.76 -10.12
N HIS A 45 -15.83 -0.19 -9.43
CA HIS A 45 -15.59 1.24 -9.33
C HIS A 45 -14.09 1.45 -9.09
N GLY A 46 -13.61 2.65 -9.28
CA GLY A 46 -12.19 2.92 -9.18
C GLY A 46 -11.86 4.08 -8.25
N HIS A 47 -10.61 4.10 -7.84
CA HIS A 47 -10.03 5.16 -7.01
C HIS A 47 -8.66 5.56 -7.51
N ASN A 48 -8.32 6.81 -7.29
CA ASN A 48 -6.94 7.30 -7.33
C ASN A 48 -6.36 7.10 -5.93
N TYR A 49 -5.58 6.05 -5.77
CA TYR A 49 -4.92 5.76 -4.51
C TYR A 49 -3.66 6.59 -4.36
N ASP A 50 -3.48 7.21 -3.20
CA ASP A 50 -2.23 7.87 -2.83
C ASP A 50 -1.55 7.03 -1.75
N LEU A 51 -0.29 6.70 -2.00
CA LEU A 51 0.52 5.89 -1.11
C LEU A 51 1.66 6.72 -0.55
N GLU A 52 1.79 6.74 0.78
CA GLU A 52 2.97 7.25 1.45
C GLU A 52 3.75 6.07 2.02
N VAL A 53 5.02 6.01 1.70
CA VAL A 53 5.94 5.01 2.23
C VAL A 53 6.91 5.69 3.17
N HIS A 54 6.84 5.35 4.44
CA HIS A 54 7.65 5.90 5.53
C HIS A 54 8.74 4.92 5.89
N VAL A 55 9.97 5.30 5.69
CA VAL A 55 11.15 4.49 6.03
C VAL A 55 11.93 5.18 7.14
N THR A 56 12.06 4.51 8.28
CA THR A 56 12.75 5.02 9.46
C THR A 56 14.07 4.27 9.63
N GLY A 57 15.12 5.02 9.87
CA GLY A 57 16.45 4.48 10.09
C GLY A 57 17.43 5.54 10.54
N GLU A 58 18.68 5.13 10.69
CA GLU A 58 19.79 6.01 11.04
C GLU A 58 20.34 6.70 9.79
N ILE A 59 20.87 7.91 9.98
CA ILE A 59 21.58 8.60 8.91
C ILE A 59 22.92 7.92 8.69
N ASP A 60 23.18 7.49 7.47
CA ASP A 60 24.48 7.00 7.05
C ASP A 60 25.47 8.16 6.99
N GLN A 61 26.62 8.01 7.65
CA GLN A 61 27.59 9.10 7.78
C GLN A 61 28.35 9.41 6.48
N GLU A 62 28.41 8.45 5.55
CA GLU A 62 29.05 8.67 4.25
C GLU A 62 28.16 9.42 3.28
N THR A 63 26.88 9.09 3.27
CA THR A 63 25.94 9.61 2.27
C THR A 63 25.06 10.73 2.78
N GLY A 64 24.84 10.79 4.10
CA GLY A 64 23.83 11.67 4.69
C GLY A 64 22.40 11.19 4.51
N TYR A 65 22.19 10.01 3.97
CA TYR A 65 20.87 9.42 3.73
C TYR A 65 20.45 8.47 4.85
N VAL A 66 19.16 8.37 5.08
CA VAL A 66 18.57 7.18 5.73
C VAL A 66 18.53 6.05 4.69
N ILE A 67 17.97 6.35 3.55
CA ILE A 67 17.92 5.48 2.37
C ILE A 67 17.97 6.37 1.12
N ASP A 68 18.60 5.91 0.07
CA ASP A 68 18.55 6.60 -1.22
C ASP A 68 17.10 6.60 -1.74
N LEU A 69 16.50 7.78 -1.85
CA LEU A 69 15.10 7.93 -2.27
C LEU A 69 14.85 7.44 -3.70
N LYS A 70 15.88 7.43 -4.56
CA LYS A 70 15.77 6.85 -5.91
C LYS A 70 15.62 5.34 -5.83
N ILE A 71 16.40 4.68 -4.97
CA ILE A 71 16.29 3.24 -4.74
C ILE A 71 14.92 2.91 -4.15
N LEU A 72 14.47 3.69 -3.16
CA LEU A 72 13.14 3.51 -2.57
C LEU A 72 12.03 3.68 -3.62
N SER A 73 12.12 4.71 -4.45
CA SER A 73 11.16 4.95 -5.53
C SER A 73 11.11 3.78 -6.50
N ASP A 74 12.26 3.22 -6.88
CA ASP A 74 12.34 2.09 -7.79
C ASP A 74 11.69 0.84 -7.19
N ILE A 75 11.89 0.59 -5.91
CA ILE A 75 11.23 -0.52 -5.19
C ILE A 75 9.71 -0.34 -5.22
N ILE A 76 9.22 0.84 -4.86
CA ILE A 76 7.79 1.11 -4.81
C ILE A 76 7.16 0.96 -6.20
N LYS A 77 7.79 1.49 -7.23
CA LYS A 77 7.28 1.37 -8.61
C LYS A 77 7.22 -0.07 -9.06
N LYS A 78 8.28 -0.83 -8.84
CA LYS A 78 8.36 -2.23 -9.26
C LYS A 78 7.38 -3.13 -8.51
N GLU A 79 7.29 -2.97 -7.19
CA GLU A 79 6.50 -3.86 -6.34
C GLU A 79 5.03 -3.45 -6.23
N VAL A 80 4.71 -2.18 -6.46
CA VAL A 80 3.36 -1.64 -6.23
C VAL A 80 2.80 -0.95 -7.48
N THR A 81 3.38 0.17 -7.89
CA THR A 81 2.76 1.04 -8.89
C THR A 81 2.55 0.34 -10.23
N TYR A 82 3.57 -0.32 -10.74
CA TYR A 82 3.47 -1.04 -12.02
C TYR A 82 2.53 -2.25 -11.95
N LYS A 83 2.39 -2.82 -10.77
CA LYS A 83 1.53 -3.96 -10.54
C LYS A 83 0.05 -3.57 -10.46
N PHE A 84 -0.25 -2.45 -9.82
CA PHE A 84 -1.63 -2.06 -9.51
C PHE A 84 -2.20 -0.98 -10.42
N ASP A 85 -1.35 -0.11 -10.99
CA ASP A 85 -1.83 1.03 -11.75
C ASP A 85 -2.55 0.61 -13.03
N HIS A 86 -3.74 1.19 -13.24
CA HIS A 86 -4.62 0.87 -14.39
C HIS A 86 -5.08 -0.59 -14.41
N LYS A 87 -5.18 -1.22 -13.25
CA LYS A 87 -5.63 -2.61 -13.13
C LYS A 87 -6.96 -2.71 -12.42
N ASN A 88 -7.66 -3.82 -12.68
CA ASN A 88 -8.77 -4.25 -11.86
C ASN A 88 -8.22 -5.21 -10.80
N LEU A 89 -8.27 -4.82 -9.54
CA LEU A 89 -7.65 -5.60 -8.47
C LEU A 89 -8.23 -6.99 -8.32
N ASN A 90 -9.55 -7.12 -8.48
CA ASN A 90 -10.23 -8.41 -8.39
C ASN A 90 -9.84 -9.37 -9.51
N LEU A 91 -9.67 -8.84 -10.72
CA LEU A 91 -9.48 -9.66 -11.93
C LEU A 91 -8.01 -9.86 -12.30
N ASP A 92 -7.16 -8.85 -12.06
CA ASP A 92 -5.80 -8.83 -12.58
C ASP A 92 -4.74 -9.18 -11.53
N ILE A 93 -5.07 -9.12 -10.24
CA ILE A 93 -4.10 -9.31 -9.15
C ILE A 93 -4.39 -10.62 -8.44
N GLU A 94 -3.40 -11.51 -8.43
CA GLU A 94 -3.55 -12.88 -7.92
C GLU A 94 -4.01 -12.93 -6.46
N GLU A 95 -3.43 -12.07 -5.60
CA GLU A 95 -3.74 -12.05 -4.17
C GLU A 95 -5.22 -11.76 -3.90
N PHE A 96 -5.85 -10.97 -4.77
CA PHE A 96 -7.25 -10.56 -4.57
C PHE A 96 -8.27 -11.54 -5.19
N LYS A 97 -7.82 -12.66 -5.69
CA LYS A 97 -8.73 -13.75 -6.07
C LYS A 97 -9.31 -14.46 -4.86
N THR A 98 -8.59 -14.45 -3.76
CA THR A 98 -8.99 -15.07 -2.49
C THR A 98 -9.17 -14.07 -1.35
N LEU A 99 -8.75 -12.83 -1.54
CA LEU A 99 -8.77 -11.78 -0.54
C LEU A 99 -9.61 -10.61 -1.05
N ILE A 100 -10.52 -10.10 -0.23
CA ILE A 100 -11.35 -8.95 -0.61
C ILE A 100 -10.46 -7.71 -0.70
N PRO A 101 -10.44 -6.97 -1.82
CA PRO A 101 -9.55 -5.82 -2.01
C PRO A 101 -10.04 -4.56 -1.30
N THR A 102 -10.24 -4.64 0.00
CA THR A 102 -10.48 -3.49 0.86
C THR A 102 -9.19 -2.66 0.96
N ALA A 103 -9.29 -1.39 1.30
CA ALA A 103 -8.10 -0.55 1.54
C ALA A 103 -7.19 -1.18 2.60
N GLU A 104 -7.76 -1.82 3.62
CA GLU A 104 -7.02 -2.52 4.68
C GLU A 104 -6.18 -3.66 4.10
N ASN A 105 -6.78 -4.54 3.34
CA ASN A 105 -6.08 -5.68 2.73
C ASN A 105 -5.07 -5.23 1.67
N ILE A 106 -5.39 -4.21 0.88
CA ILE A 106 -4.46 -3.63 -0.08
C ILE A 106 -3.22 -3.09 0.65
N ALA A 107 -3.42 -2.37 1.76
CA ALA A 107 -2.32 -1.81 2.53
C ALA A 107 -1.38 -2.91 3.07
N VAL A 108 -1.91 -4.00 3.56
CA VAL A 108 -1.10 -5.13 4.05
C VAL A 108 -0.30 -5.78 2.91
N ILE A 109 -0.91 -5.99 1.76
CA ILE A 109 -0.24 -6.54 0.57
C ILE A 109 0.91 -5.62 0.13
N ILE A 110 0.65 -4.32 0.05
CA ILE A 110 1.67 -3.32 -0.32
C ILE A 110 2.82 -3.33 0.69
N TYR A 111 2.51 -3.30 1.98
CA TYR A 111 3.52 -3.33 3.04
C TYR A 111 4.43 -4.53 2.91
N ASN A 112 3.85 -5.73 2.77
CA ASN A 112 4.63 -6.96 2.68
C ASN A 112 5.53 -6.98 1.44
N ALA A 113 5.03 -6.49 0.31
CA ALA A 113 5.80 -6.41 -0.93
C ALA A 113 7.03 -5.49 -0.79
N ILE A 114 6.85 -4.32 -0.20
CA ILE A 114 7.95 -3.36 0.03
C ILE A 114 8.91 -3.89 1.09
N LYS A 115 8.38 -4.40 2.20
CA LYS A 115 9.19 -4.90 3.31
C LYS A 115 10.13 -6.01 2.86
N GLY A 116 9.69 -6.89 1.99
CA GLY A 116 10.50 -7.97 1.43
C GLY A 116 11.69 -7.51 0.60
N LYS A 117 11.73 -6.25 0.17
CA LYS A 117 12.79 -5.67 -0.66
C LYS A 117 13.66 -4.66 0.09
N LEU A 118 13.30 -4.32 1.32
CA LEU A 118 14.09 -3.41 2.15
C LEU A 118 15.05 -4.20 3.05
N ASP A 119 16.19 -3.57 3.34
CA ASP A 119 17.10 -4.08 4.36
C ASP A 119 16.39 -4.10 5.72
N GLU A 120 16.65 -5.14 6.53
CA GLU A 120 16.01 -5.34 7.84
C GLU A 120 16.29 -4.22 8.85
N LYS A 121 17.36 -3.44 8.64
CA LYS A 121 17.69 -2.30 9.51
C LYS A 121 16.66 -1.19 9.46
N PHE A 122 15.84 -1.14 8.43
CA PHE A 122 14.80 -0.12 8.27
C PHE A 122 13.47 -0.56 8.87
N GLU A 123 12.81 0.39 9.52
CA GLU A 123 11.42 0.26 9.92
C GLU A 123 10.55 0.83 8.80
N LEU A 124 9.49 0.12 8.48
CA LEU A 124 8.57 0.51 7.41
C LEU A 124 7.18 0.78 8.00
N LYS A 125 6.56 1.82 7.52
CA LYS A 125 5.15 2.13 7.73
C LYS A 125 4.59 2.70 6.45
N ILE A 126 3.37 2.33 6.10
CA ILE A 126 2.69 2.90 4.94
C ILE A 126 1.37 3.56 5.33
N ILE A 127 0.98 4.54 4.57
CA ILE A 127 -0.34 5.15 4.61
C ILE A 127 -0.93 5.01 3.21
N LEU A 128 -2.07 4.34 3.11
CA LEU A 128 -2.81 4.20 1.87
C LEU A 128 -4.09 5.02 1.96
N GLN A 129 -4.19 6.02 1.09
CA GLN A 129 -5.39 6.84 0.95
C GLN A 129 -6.20 6.34 -0.24
N GLU A 130 -7.40 5.82 0.03
CA GLU A 130 -8.33 5.37 -1.01
C GLU A 130 -9.12 6.55 -1.57
N THR A 131 -9.58 7.43 -0.70
CA THR A 131 -10.26 8.67 -1.04
C THR A 131 -9.69 9.80 -0.20
N GLU A 132 -10.03 11.05 -0.53
CA GLU A 132 -9.62 12.21 0.28
C GLU A 132 -10.08 12.12 1.74
N LYS A 133 -11.09 11.30 2.02
CA LYS A 133 -11.69 11.16 3.36
C LYS A 133 -11.21 9.95 4.13
N ASN A 134 -10.68 8.93 3.46
CA ASN A 134 -10.41 7.63 4.06
C ASN A 134 -8.99 7.17 3.79
N SER A 135 -8.27 6.84 4.83
CA SER A 135 -6.90 6.32 4.78
C SER A 135 -6.71 5.17 5.74
N VAL A 136 -5.73 4.34 5.44
CA VAL A 136 -5.31 3.22 6.28
C VAL A 136 -3.83 3.37 6.56
N ILE A 137 -3.43 3.17 7.80
CA ILE A 137 -2.03 3.12 8.24
C ILE A 137 -1.69 1.69 8.62
N TYR A 138 -0.60 1.16 8.10
CA TYR A 138 -0.10 -0.16 8.48
C TYR A 138 1.43 -0.17 8.56
N PRO A 139 2.04 -0.75 9.63
CA PRO A 139 1.37 -1.18 10.86
C PRO A 139 0.80 -0.01 11.68
N ALA A 140 -0.11 -0.37 12.58
CA ALA A 140 -0.81 0.61 13.42
C ALA A 140 0.12 1.29 14.44
#